data_3c9110c2fe45e87f4989150327ad5634
#
_entry.id   3c9110c2fe45e87f4989150327ad5634
#
_cell.length_a   1.000
_cell.length_b   1.000
_cell.length_c   1.000
_cell.angle_alpha   90.00
_cell.angle_beta   90.00
_cell.angle_gamma   90.00
#
_symmetry.space_group_name_H-M   'P 1'
#
loop_
_entity.id
_entity.type
_entity.pdbx_description
1 polymer ?
#
loop_
_entity_poly.entity_id
_entity_poly.type
_entity_poly.pdbx_seq_one_letter_code
_entity_poly.pdbx_strand_id
1 'polypeptide(L)'
;TYLSQGSEEVQSPSMDHISFHIPKGQCVVLCGKSGCGKTTLLRIINGLACHFYQGRLEGDVSLSGMAPASASLPELARVVGSVFQNPRTQFFHTDTTGELAFQLENQNMPREQMRRRLDQVVTELGLESLMERSIFALSGGEKQQIACGSVYASMPQVVVLDEPSSNLCLL
;
A
#
# COMPACT_ATOMS: atom_id res chain seq x y z
N THR A 1 -6.41 -19.28 6.33
CA THR A 1 -7.58 -19.47 5.45
C THR A 1 -8.41 -18.19 5.46
N TYR A 2 -8.84 -17.71 4.32
CA TYR A 2 -9.74 -16.57 4.20
C TYR A 2 -10.95 -16.93 3.34
N LEU A 3 -12.13 -16.73 3.92
CA LEU A 3 -13.43 -17.01 3.30
C LEU A 3 -14.14 -15.67 3.07
N SER A 4 -14.52 -15.34 1.82
CA SER A 4 -15.39 -14.22 1.55
C SER A 4 -16.85 -14.61 1.75
N GLN A 5 -17.66 -13.77 2.43
CA GLN A 5 -19.08 -14.00 2.55
C GLN A 5 -19.84 -13.53 1.30
N GLY A 6 -20.58 -14.43 0.70
CA GLY A 6 -21.51 -14.11 -0.40
C GLY A 6 -22.21 -15.38 -0.88
N SER A 7 -23.53 -15.52 -0.56
CA SER A 7 -24.42 -16.60 -0.88
C SER A 7 -24.18 -17.96 -0.19
N GLU A 8 -25.25 -18.70 0.09
CA GLU A 8 -25.33 -19.98 0.83
C GLU A 8 -24.68 -21.21 0.15
N GLU A 9 -23.90 -21.00 -0.91
CA GLU A 9 -23.12 -22.07 -1.51
C GLU A 9 -21.76 -22.18 -0.78
N VAL A 10 -21.31 -23.39 -0.52
CA VAL A 10 -20.00 -23.74 0.05
C VAL A 10 -18.92 -23.14 -0.83
N GLN A 11 -18.53 -21.88 -0.55
CA GLN A 11 -17.48 -21.21 -1.28
C GLN A 11 -16.14 -21.80 -0.86
N SER A 12 -15.38 -22.26 -1.85
CA SER A 12 -13.99 -22.61 -1.63
C SER A 12 -13.25 -21.39 -1.07
N PRO A 13 -12.36 -21.55 -0.08
CA PRO A 13 -11.62 -20.45 0.50
C PRO A 13 -10.83 -19.71 -0.60
N SER A 14 -10.83 -18.38 -0.55
CA SER A 14 -10.03 -17.55 -1.46
C SER A 14 -8.53 -17.80 -1.29
N MET A 15 -8.16 -18.25 -0.10
CA MET A 15 -6.80 -18.69 0.26
C MET A 15 -6.89 -19.80 1.30
N ASP A 16 -6.10 -20.86 1.11
CA ASP A 16 -6.10 -22.01 2.01
C ASP A 16 -4.67 -22.47 2.33
N HIS A 17 -4.43 -22.76 3.64
CA HIS A 17 -3.18 -23.30 4.18
C HIS A 17 -1.91 -22.56 3.71
N ILE A 18 -1.94 -21.20 3.70
CA ILE A 18 -0.76 -20.38 3.36
C ILE A 18 0.01 -20.06 4.64
N SER A 19 1.29 -20.43 4.66
CA SER A 19 2.21 -20.11 5.73
C SER A 19 3.55 -19.67 5.16
N PHE A 20 4.05 -18.49 5.57
CA PHE A 20 5.36 -17.98 5.19
C PHE A 20 5.86 -16.97 6.22
N HIS A 21 7.15 -16.74 6.20
CA HIS A 21 7.83 -15.72 6.99
C HIS A 21 8.75 -14.89 6.10
N ILE A 22 8.69 -13.57 6.21
CA ILE A 22 9.56 -12.64 5.48
C ILE A 22 10.42 -11.91 6.51
N PRO A 23 11.72 -12.19 6.57
CA PRO A 23 12.66 -11.46 7.41
C PRO A 23 12.77 -9.98 7.00
N LYS A 24 13.12 -9.12 7.96
CA LYS A 24 13.37 -7.70 7.70
C LYS A 24 14.45 -7.52 6.62
N GLY A 25 14.20 -6.57 5.71
CA GLY A 25 15.12 -6.24 4.62
C GLY A 25 15.00 -7.13 3.38
N GLN A 26 14.06 -8.08 3.37
CA GLN A 26 13.80 -8.89 2.19
C GLN A 26 12.71 -8.28 1.30
N CYS A 27 12.88 -8.46 -0.01
CA CYS A 27 11.87 -8.19 -1.03
C CYS A 27 11.34 -9.53 -1.55
N VAL A 28 10.00 -9.68 -1.56
CA VAL A 28 9.32 -10.90 -2.00
C VAL A 28 8.39 -10.57 -3.16
N VAL A 29 8.47 -11.32 -4.23
CA VAL A 29 7.60 -11.19 -5.40
C VAL A 29 6.56 -12.31 -5.38
N LEU A 30 5.27 -11.92 -5.37
CA LEU A 30 4.14 -12.84 -5.47
C LEU A 30 3.75 -13.04 -6.93
N CYS A 31 4.04 -14.21 -7.49
CA CYS A 31 3.69 -14.58 -8.85
C CYS A 31 2.55 -15.58 -8.88
N GLY A 32 1.68 -15.49 -9.87
CA GLY A 32 0.58 -16.44 -10.07
C GLY A 32 -0.47 -15.91 -11.05
N LYS A 33 -1.36 -16.80 -11.49
CA LYS A 33 -2.46 -16.46 -12.41
C LYS A 33 -3.38 -15.39 -11.82
N SER A 34 -4.11 -14.67 -12.68
CA SER A 34 -5.18 -13.78 -12.21
C SER A 34 -6.20 -14.57 -11.39
N GLY A 35 -6.71 -13.99 -10.30
CA GLY A 35 -7.68 -14.64 -9.40
C GLY A 35 -7.10 -15.65 -8.41
N CYS A 36 -5.78 -15.92 -8.38
CA CYS A 36 -5.20 -16.89 -7.43
C CYS A 36 -5.02 -16.38 -5.99
N GLY A 37 -5.59 -15.22 -5.63
CA GLY A 37 -5.58 -14.71 -4.26
C GLY A 37 -4.47 -13.71 -3.92
N LYS A 38 -3.63 -13.26 -4.86
CA LYS A 38 -2.55 -12.28 -4.59
C LYS A 38 -3.08 -11.02 -3.91
N THR A 39 -4.03 -10.35 -4.52
CA THR A 39 -4.64 -9.13 -3.96
C THR A 39 -5.35 -9.40 -2.63
N THR A 40 -5.94 -10.58 -2.43
CA THR A 40 -6.52 -10.98 -1.14
C THR A 40 -5.44 -11.06 -0.06
N LEU A 41 -4.29 -11.66 -0.36
CA LEU A 41 -3.15 -11.69 0.57
C LEU A 41 -2.67 -10.29 0.93
N LEU A 42 -2.51 -9.41 -0.07
CA LEU A 42 -2.11 -8.02 0.15
C LEU A 42 -3.14 -7.26 1.02
N ARG A 43 -4.45 -7.52 0.81
CA ARG A 43 -5.53 -6.94 1.64
C ARG A 43 -5.53 -7.48 3.08
N ILE A 44 -5.08 -8.70 3.31
CA ILE A 44 -4.88 -9.21 4.67
C ILE A 44 -3.70 -8.50 5.32
N ILE A 45 -2.59 -8.35 4.60
CA ILE A 45 -1.38 -7.69 5.10
C ILE A 45 -1.66 -6.23 5.47
N ASN A 46 -2.33 -5.46 4.62
CA ASN A 46 -2.63 -4.05 4.92
C ASN A 46 -3.89 -3.86 5.80
N GLY A 47 -4.49 -4.94 6.31
CA GLY A 47 -5.64 -4.92 7.20
C GLY A 47 -6.99 -4.69 6.52
N LEU A 48 -7.04 -4.36 5.23
CA LEU A 48 -8.29 -4.06 4.54
C LEU A 48 -9.25 -5.25 4.56
N ALA A 49 -8.74 -6.49 4.42
CA ALA A 49 -9.57 -7.68 4.47
C ALA A 49 -10.28 -7.83 5.83
N CYS A 50 -9.62 -7.45 6.92
CA CYS A 50 -10.17 -7.58 8.28
C CYS A 50 -11.19 -6.49 8.63
N HIS A 51 -11.04 -5.28 8.05
CA HIS A 51 -11.82 -4.11 8.44
C HIS A 51 -12.96 -3.75 7.46
N PHE A 52 -12.79 -4.02 6.16
CA PHE A 52 -13.73 -3.57 5.13
C PHE A 52 -14.39 -4.68 4.34
N TYR A 53 -13.82 -5.88 4.34
CA TYR A 53 -14.38 -6.99 3.58
C TYR A 53 -15.04 -8.00 4.53
N GLN A 54 -16.24 -8.42 4.17
CA GLN A 54 -16.91 -9.50 4.88
C GLN A 54 -16.20 -10.82 4.55
N GLY A 55 -15.60 -11.44 5.56
CA GLY A 55 -14.89 -12.70 5.40
C GLY A 55 -14.40 -13.24 6.75
N ARG A 56 -13.99 -14.50 6.75
CA ARG A 56 -13.42 -15.15 7.93
C ARG A 56 -11.94 -15.42 7.69
N LEU A 57 -11.10 -14.83 8.53
CA LEU A 57 -9.66 -15.10 8.58
C LEU A 57 -9.38 -16.11 9.67
N GLU A 58 -8.79 -17.25 9.30
CA GLU A 58 -8.32 -18.26 10.24
C GLU A 58 -6.81 -18.35 10.18
N GLY A 59 -6.17 -18.48 11.33
CA GLY A 59 -4.72 -18.47 11.49
C GLY A 59 -4.18 -17.11 11.95
N ASP A 60 -2.87 -17.05 12.12
CA ASP A 60 -2.18 -15.90 12.68
C ASP A 60 -1.47 -15.08 11.59
N VAL A 61 -1.62 -13.76 11.65
CA VAL A 61 -0.88 -12.82 10.82
C VAL A 61 -0.19 -11.82 11.74
N SER A 62 1.12 -11.67 11.56
CA SER A 62 1.92 -10.71 12.33
C SER A 62 2.78 -9.86 11.40
N LEU A 63 2.72 -8.55 11.55
CA LEU A 63 3.49 -7.54 10.81
C LEU A 63 4.33 -6.75 11.82
N SER A 64 5.62 -7.02 11.87
CA SER A 64 6.50 -6.37 12.85
C SER A 64 5.97 -6.46 14.30
N GLY A 65 5.35 -7.59 14.67
CA GLY A 65 4.76 -7.81 15.99
C GLY A 65 3.31 -7.32 16.15
N MET A 66 2.72 -6.70 15.13
CA MET A 66 1.34 -6.22 15.13
C MET A 66 0.43 -7.21 14.38
N ALA A 67 -0.74 -7.53 14.92
CA ALA A 67 -1.75 -8.35 14.26
C ALA A 67 -2.76 -7.44 13.52
N PRO A 68 -2.88 -7.52 12.18
CA PRO A 68 -3.77 -6.64 11.41
C PRO A 68 -5.24 -6.74 11.80
N ALA A 69 -5.68 -7.91 12.27
CA ALA A 69 -7.07 -8.13 12.66
C ALA A 69 -7.49 -7.39 13.94
N SER A 70 -6.54 -7.08 14.81
CA SER A 70 -6.80 -6.40 16.11
C SER A 70 -6.31 -4.96 16.17
N ALA A 71 -5.42 -4.56 15.26
CA ALA A 71 -4.90 -3.21 15.18
C ALA A 71 -5.91 -2.27 14.50
N SER A 72 -5.98 -1.03 14.93
CA SER A 72 -6.74 0.00 14.21
C SER A 72 -6.07 0.37 12.87
N LEU A 73 -6.86 0.86 11.91
CA LEU A 73 -6.32 1.29 10.61
C LEU A 73 -5.25 2.39 10.73
N PRO A 74 -5.38 3.41 11.61
CA PRO A 74 -4.31 4.39 11.81
C PRO A 74 -3.01 3.78 12.34
N GLU A 75 -3.07 2.75 13.18
CA GLU A 75 -1.88 2.03 13.67
C GLU A 75 -1.24 1.23 12.54
N LEU A 76 -2.06 0.51 11.75
CA LEU A 76 -1.58 -0.22 10.58
C LEU A 76 -0.94 0.69 9.53
N ALA A 77 -1.53 1.86 9.26
CA ALA A 77 -1.01 2.83 8.29
C ALA A 77 0.37 3.41 8.65
N ARG A 78 0.78 3.31 9.93
CA ARG A 78 2.14 3.67 10.37
C ARG A 78 3.16 2.57 10.10
N VAL A 79 2.70 1.34 10.00
CA VAL A 79 3.56 0.15 9.82
C VAL A 79 3.59 -0.30 8.38
N VAL A 80 2.46 -0.24 7.68
CA VAL A 80 2.30 -0.76 6.32
C VAL A 80 1.98 0.37 5.36
N GLY A 81 2.86 0.60 4.40
CA GLY A 81 2.60 1.45 3.23
C GLY A 81 2.12 0.60 2.05
N SER A 82 1.03 1.02 1.42
CA SER A 82 0.44 0.29 0.29
C SER A 82 0.39 1.14 -0.97
N VAL A 83 0.86 0.59 -2.08
CA VAL A 83 0.65 1.15 -3.42
C VAL A 83 -0.32 0.23 -4.16
N PHE A 84 -1.47 0.77 -4.55
CA PHE A 84 -2.51 0.01 -5.23
C PHE A 84 -2.30 -0.04 -6.74
N GLN A 85 -2.86 -1.04 -7.39
CA GLN A 85 -2.82 -1.23 -8.84
C GLN A 85 -3.30 0.01 -9.62
N ASN A 86 -4.34 0.70 -9.13
CA ASN A 86 -4.81 1.95 -9.70
C ASN A 86 -4.44 3.12 -8.78
N PRO A 87 -3.40 3.90 -9.09
CA PRO A 87 -2.96 5.01 -8.24
C PRO A 87 -4.02 6.12 -8.11
N ARG A 88 -4.96 6.24 -9.06
CA ARG A 88 -6.02 7.26 -9.00
C ARG A 88 -6.95 7.11 -7.80
N THR A 89 -7.12 5.89 -7.30
CA THR A 89 -7.98 5.61 -6.15
C THR A 89 -7.29 5.85 -4.81
N GLN A 90 -5.99 6.17 -4.85
CA GLN A 90 -5.16 6.36 -3.67
C GLN A 90 -5.00 7.83 -3.30
N PHE A 91 -5.14 8.76 -4.25
CA PHE A 91 -4.87 10.17 -4.06
C PHE A 91 -5.97 10.90 -3.28
N PHE A 92 -5.56 11.73 -2.34
CA PHE A 92 -6.40 12.60 -1.51
C PHE A 92 -6.25 14.07 -1.89
N HIS A 93 -5.10 14.47 -2.42
CA HIS A 93 -4.81 15.84 -2.83
C HIS A 93 -5.00 16.05 -4.34
N THR A 94 -5.13 17.31 -4.74
CA THR A 94 -5.23 17.70 -6.15
C THR A 94 -3.88 18.02 -6.77
N ASP A 95 -2.87 18.19 -5.96
CA ASP A 95 -1.50 18.50 -6.36
C ASP A 95 -0.49 17.50 -5.77
N THR A 96 0.65 17.39 -6.42
CA THR A 96 1.68 16.38 -6.09
C THR A 96 2.40 16.66 -4.78
N THR A 97 2.61 17.91 -4.42
CA THR A 97 3.30 18.28 -3.18
C THR A 97 2.46 17.94 -1.97
N GLY A 98 1.17 18.30 -2.00
CA GLY A 98 0.21 17.96 -0.96
C GLY A 98 0.06 16.44 -0.80
N GLU A 99 0.03 15.69 -1.93
CA GLU A 99 -0.08 14.22 -1.88
C GLU A 99 1.15 13.57 -1.22
N LEU A 100 2.36 14.04 -1.52
CA LEU A 100 3.58 13.55 -0.87
C LEU A 100 3.62 13.90 0.63
N ALA A 101 3.07 15.04 1.03
CA ALA A 101 3.03 15.50 2.42
C ALA A 101 1.96 14.81 3.25
N PHE A 102 0.89 14.32 2.63
CA PHE A 102 -0.34 13.86 3.29
C PHE A 102 -0.11 12.87 4.44
N GLN A 103 0.70 11.84 4.20
CA GLN A 103 0.96 10.83 5.24
C GLN A 103 1.80 11.39 6.40
N LEU A 104 2.71 12.32 6.11
CA LEU A 104 3.54 12.97 7.13
C LEU A 104 2.70 13.91 8.01
N GLU A 105 1.71 14.59 7.42
CA GLU A 105 0.73 15.41 8.14
C GLU A 105 -0.13 14.55 9.06
N ASN A 106 -0.62 13.40 8.58
CA ASN A 106 -1.39 12.44 9.38
C ASN A 106 -0.57 11.85 10.56
N GLN A 107 0.75 11.80 10.42
CA GLN A 107 1.65 11.39 11.49
C GLN A 107 1.99 12.54 12.47
N ASN A 108 1.42 13.75 12.25
CA ASN A 108 1.74 14.96 12.99
C ASN A 108 3.23 15.32 12.97
N MET A 109 3.92 15.07 11.85
CA MET A 109 5.34 15.40 11.69
C MET A 109 5.53 16.91 11.75
N PRO A 110 6.52 17.43 12.52
CA PRO A 110 6.82 18.86 12.55
C PRO A 110 7.18 19.38 11.15
N ARG A 111 6.67 20.57 10.80
CA ARG A 111 6.77 21.17 9.45
C ARG A 111 8.20 21.18 8.88
N GLU A 112 9.17 21.51 9.71
CA GLU A 112 10.58 21.55 9.30
C GLU A 112 11.14 20.14 8.97
N GLN A 113 10.76 19.13 9.74
CA GLN A 113 11.14 17.74 9.47
C GLN A 113 10.45 17.20 8.22
N MET A 114 9.16 17.54 8.05
CA MET A 114 8.39 17.18 6.86
C MET A 114 9.05 17.76 5.61
N ARG A 115 9.40 19.04 5.60
CA ARG A 115 10.07 19.68 4.46
C ARG A 115 11.37 18.96 4.10
N ARG A 116 12.25 18.72 5.06
CA ARG A 116 13.51 17.97 4.83
C ARG A 116 13.26 16.59 4.28
N ARG A 117 12.24 15.89 4.81
CA ARG A 117 11.89 14.56 4.33
C ARG A 117 11.37 14.59 2.90
N LEU A 118 10.54 15.56 2.54
CA LEU A 118 10.03 15.73 1.17
C LEU A 118 11.17 16.06 0.20
N ASP A 119 12.06 16.98 0.54
CA ASP A 119 13.23 17.32 -0.28
C ASP A 119 14.09 16.08 -0.54
N GLN A 120 14.31 15.25 0.50
CA GLN A 120 15.03 13.98 0.38
C GLN A 120 14.31 13.02 -0.58
N VAL A 121 13.00 12.78 -0.39
CA VAL A 121 12.20 11.87 -1.23
C VAL A 121 12.19 12.31 -2.70
N VAL A 122 11.99 13.61 -2.94
CA VAL A 122 11.99 14.20 -4.29
C VAL A 122 13.33 13.92 -4.98
N THR A 123 14.45 14.16 -4.30
CA THR A 123 15.78 13.94 -4.85
C THR A 123 16.09 12.45 -5.06
N GLU A 124 15.78 11.60 -4.07
CA GLU A 124 16.09 10.17 -4.14
C GLU A 124 15.30 9.44 -5.23
N LEU A 125 14.06 9.89 -5.50
CA LEU A 125 13.18 9.26 -6.50
C LEU A 125 13.13 10.02 -7.84
N GLY A 126 13.86 11.15 -7.98
CA GLY A 126 13.90 11.93 -9.20
C GLY A 126 12.54 12.56 -9.57
N LEU A 127 11.82 13.09 -8.56
CA LEU A 127 10.47 13.61 -8.72
C LEU A 127 10.42 15.13 -8.98
N GLU A 128 11.56 15.80 -9.13
CA GLU A 128 11.67 17.28 -9.24
C GLU A 128 10.75 17.84 -10.31
N SER A 129 10.69 17.21 -11.47
CA SER A 129 9.86 17.67 -12.60
C SER A 129 8.35 17.45 -12.39
N LEU A 130 7.98 16.70 -11.37
CA LEU A 130 6.58 16.38 -11.03
C LEU A 130 6.05 17.25 -9.90
N MET A 131 6.91 18.00 -9.22
CA MET A 131 6.50 18.83 -8.08
C MET A 131 5.61 19.99 -8.51
N GLU A 132 4.72 20.41 -7.60
CA GLU A 132 3.78 21.52 -7.81
C GLU A 132 2.85 21.35 -9.02
N ARG A 133 2.67 20.12 -9.51
CA ARG A 133 1.78 19.82 -10.63
C ARG A 133 0.43 19.29 -10.14
N SER A 134 -0.59 19.57 -10.94
CA SER A 134 -1.90 18.92 -10.72
C SER A 134 -1.80 17.43 -10.99
N ILE A 135 -2.31 16.61 -10.05
CA ILE A 135 -2.38 15.14 -10.20
C ILE A 135 -3.21 14.76 -11.44
N PHE A 136 -4.21 15.56 -11.78
CA PHE A 136 -5.05 15.27 -12.95
C PHE A 136 -4.29 15.43 -14.29
N ALA A 137 -3.25 16.25 -14.31
CA ALA A 137 -2.41 16.48 -15.49
C ALA A 137 -1.30 15.43 -15.67
N LEU A 138 -1.12 14.52 -14.70
CA LEU A 138 -0.09 13.49 -14.75
C LEU A 138 -0.52 12.31 -15.64
N SER A 139 0.45 11.73 -16.35
CA SER A 139 0.33 10.41 -17.00
C SER A 139 0.14 9.29 -15.98
N GLY A 140 -0.22 8.09 -16.44
CA GLY A 140 -0.36 6.92 -15.58
C GLY A 140 0.94 6.57 -14.83
N GLY A 141 2.07 6.61 -15.53
CA GLY A 141 3.39 6.36 -14.94
C GLY A 141 3.80 7.41 -13.91
N GLU A 142 3.61 8.71 -14.22
CA GLU A 142 3.89 9.80 -13.27
C GLU A 142 3.02 9.68 -12.01
N LYS A 143 1.74 9.31 -12.16
CA LYS A 143 0.86 9.01 -11.01
C LYS A 143 1.41 7.88 -10.16
N GLN A 144 1.91 6.82 -10.79
CA GLN A 144 2.52 5.70 -10.07
C GLN A 144 3.77 6.13 -9.30
N GLN A 145 4.60 6.98 -9.90
CA GLN A 145 5.78 7.54 -9.22
C GLN A 145 5.39 8.37 -7.98
N ILE A 146 4.38 9.24 -8.10
CA ILE A 146 3.88 10.02 -6.95
C ILE A 146 3.27 9.12 -5.88
N ALA A 147 2.51 8.09 -6.24
CA ALA A 147 1.95 7.13 -5.28
C ALA A 147 3.06 6.36 -4.53
N CYS A 148 4.11 5.92 -5.23
CA CYS A 148 5.28 5.31 -4.61
C CYS A 148 6.02 6.31 -3.69
N GLY A 149 6.18 7.56 -4.15
CA GLY A 149 6.82 8.64 -3.37
C GLY A 149 6.08 8.95 -2.08
N SER A 150 4.75 9.03 -2.12
CA SER A 150 3.90 9.27 -0.95
C SER A 150 4.07 8.15 0.10
N VAL A 151 4.06 6.90 -0.34
CA VAL A 151 4.31 5.75 0.54
C VAL A 151 5.75 5.77 1.07
N TYR A 152 6.74 6.03 0.23
CA TYR A 152 8.15 6.10 0.65
C TYR A 152 8.41 7.25 1.64
N ALA A 153 7.71 8.38 1.49
CA ALA A 153 7.82 9.51 2.40
C ALA A 153 7.46 9.12 3.84
N SER A 154 6.44 8.29 4.05
CA SER A 154 5.96 7.88 5.37
C SER A 154 6.87 6.91 6.13
N MET A 155 7.92 6.37 5.48
CA MET A 155 8.90 5.44 6.09
C MET A 155 8.24 4.21 6.74
N PRO A 156 7.38 3.47 6.06
CA PRO A 156 6.73 2.31 6.63
C PRO A 156 7.73 1.17 6.87
N GLN A 157 7.43 0.28 7.80
CA GLN A 157 8.24 -0.91 8.06
C GLN A 157 8.01 -2.03 7.03
N VAL A 158 6.82 -2.06 6.46
CA VAL A 158 6.40 -3.02 5.42
C VAL A 158 5.84 -2.23 4.24
N VAL A 159 6.29 -2.52 3.03
CA VAL A 159 5.75 -1.94 1.80
C VAL A 159 5.04 -3.04 1.01
N VAL A 160 3.82 -2.78 0.62
CA VAL A 160 2.98 -3.66 -0.19
C VAL A 160 2.72 -2.98 -1.54
N LEU A 161 3.08 -3.65 -2.63
CA LEU A 161 2.90 -3.14 -3.98
C LEU A 161 1.99 -4.10 -4.76
N ASP A 162 0.82 -3.63 -5.17
CA ASP A 162 -0.12 -4.42 -5.99
C ASP A 162 0.02 -4.00 -7.46
N GLU A 163 0.68 -4.85 -8.26
CA GLU A 163 0.96 -4.63 -9.69
C GLU A 163 1.55 -3.23 -10.01
N PRO A 164 2.65 -2.82 -9.33
CA PRO A 164 3.15 -1.44 -9.42
C PRO A 164 3.64 -1.03 -10.81
N SER A 165 3.89 -1.99 -11.69
CA SER A 165 4.34 -1.75 -13.08
C SER A 165 3.20 -1.70 -14.10
N SER A 166 1.95 -1.96 -13.72
CA SER A 166 0.82 -2.05 -14.65
C SER A 166 0.56 -0.76 -15.44
N ASN A 167 0.96 0.39 -14.90
CA ASN A 167 0.81 1.70 -15.52
C ASN A 167 2.13 2.29 -16.08
N LEU A 168 3.23 1.54 -16.00
CA LEU A 168 4.52 1.95 -16.55
C LEU A 168 4.63 1.44 -17.99
N CYS A 169 4.81 2.32 -18.97
CA CYS A 169 5.29 1.90 -20.28
C CYS A 169 6.72 1.37 -20.12
N LEU A 170 6.90 0.10 -20.39
CA LEU A 170 8.23 -0.44 -20.64
C LEU A 170 8.65 0.12 -22.01
N LEU A 171 9.53 1.13 -22.00
CA LEU A 171 10.24 1.57 -23.20
C LEU A 171 11.31 0.55 -23.58
#